data_d8cc7a484ab2120f6a4acfcdb3a02a56
#
_entry.id   d8cc7a484ab2120f6a4acfcdb3a02a56
#
_cell.length_a   1.000
_cell.length_b   1.000
_cell.length_c   1.000
_cell.angle_alpha   90.00
_cell.angle_beta   90.00
_cell.angle_gamma   90.00
#
_symmetry.space_group_name_H-M   'P 1'
#
loop_
_entity.id
_entity.type
_entity.pdbx_description
1 polymer ?
#
loop_
_entity_poly.entity_id
_entity_poly.type
_entity_poly.pdbx_seq_one_letter_code
_entity_poly.pdbx_strand_id
1 'polypeptide(L)'
;RIMHPLEKIHFPAHELAMMMTIALRFIPTLLEETDKIQKAQMARGADFESGNLIERAKAMIPLLVPLFVSSFRRANELAMAMEARCYRGGDHRTRLRELKYTKLDLYGALAMAAFLIIIVAEGRLLG
;
A
#
# COMPACT_ATOMS: atom_id res chain seq x y z
N ARG A 1 9.72 23.12 -11.61
CA ARG A 1 8.88 23.93 -12.54
C ARG A 1 7.78 23.13 -13.27
N ILE A 2 7.79 21.80 -13.15
CA ILE A 2 6.78 20.90 -13.76
C ILE A 2 5.65 20.55 -12.78
N MET A 3 5.82 20.83 -11.48
CA MET A 3 4.84 20.52 -10.42
C MET A 3 3.76 21.59 -10.22
N HIS A 4 3.90 22.77 -10.82
CA HIS A 4 2.96 23.90 -10.66
C HIS A 4 1.55 23.67 -11.23
N PRO A 5 1.32 22.84 -12.27
CA PRO A 5 -0.06 22.61 -12.73
C PRO A 5 -0.84 21.60 -11.88
N LEU A 6 -0.16 20.74 -11.08
CA LEU A 6 -0.82 19.78 -10.20
C LEU A 6 -1.33 20.40 -8.89
N GLU A 7 -0.76 21.53 -8.45
CA GLU A 7 -1.28 22.28 -7.30
C GLU A 7 -2.62 22.99 -7.59
N LYS A 8 -2.93 23.22 -8.87
CA LYS A 8 -4.20 23.84 -9.30
C LYS A 8 -5.40 22.89 -9.25
N ILE A 9 -5.15 21.60 -9.28
CA ILE A 9 -6.15 20.58 -8.99
C ILE A 9 -6.00 20.33 -7.49
N HIS A 10 -6.84 20.88 -6.66
CA HIS A 10 -6.93 20.69 -5.19
C HIS A 10 -6.82 19.22 -4.77
N PHE A 11 -5.74 18.58 -5.18
CA PHE A 11 -5.47 17.17 -4.95
C PHE A 11 -4.74 17.08 -3.61
N PRO A 12 -5.33 16.51 -2.57
CA PRO A 12 -4.71 16.42 -1.26
C PRO A 12 -3.58 15.38 -1.29
N ALA A 13 -2.48 15.73 -1.97
CA ALA A 13 -1.34 14.83 -2.20
C ALA A 13 -0.77 14.26 -0.89
N HIS A 14 -0.82 15.05 0.18
CA HIS A 14 -0.37 14.62 1.50
C HIS A 14 -1.31 13.56 2.11
N GLU A 15 -2.62 13.75 2.00
CA GLU A 15 -3.61 12.80 2.50
C GLU A 15 -3.57 11.50 1.72
N LEU A 16 -3.43 11.58 0.40
CA LEU A 16 -3.26 10.39 -0.43
C LEU A 16 -1.97 9.63 -0.12
N ALA A 17 -0.85 10.33 0.05
CA ALA A 17 0.40 9.68 0.43
C ALA A 17 0.27 8.96 1.78
N MET A 18 -0.45 9.55 2.73
CA MET A 18 -0.74 8.93 4.01
C MET A 18 -1.66 7.71 3.85
N MET A 19 -2.74 7.82 3.08
CA MET A 19 -3.65 6.69 2.80
C MET A 19 -2.90 5.54 2.14
N MET A 20 -2.04 5.82 1.16
CA MET A 20 -1.21 4.80 0.51
C MET A 20 -0.24 4.14 1.48
N THR A 21 0.38 4.90 2.35
CA THR A 21 1.30 4.37 3.38
C THR A 21 0.58 3.44 4.35
N ILE A 22 -0.60 3.83 4.79
CA ILE A 22 -1.46 3.01 5.66
C ILE A 22 -1.91 1.75 4.92
N ALA A 23 -2.35 1.88 3.66
CA ALA A 23 -2.78 0.76 2.84
C ALA A 23 -1.65 -0.26 2.66
N LEU A 24 -0.44 0.17 2.27
CA LEU A 24 0.72 -0.70 2.11
C LEU A 24 1.10 -1.42 3.41
N ARG A 25 0.91 -0.78 4.56
CA ARG A 25 1.15 -1.39 5.87
C ARG A 25 0.12 -2.47 6.20
N PHE A 26 -1.15 -2.23 5.84
CA PHE A 26 -2.24 -3.16 6.18
C PHE A 26 -2.38 -4.33 5.20
N ILE A 27 -1.85 -4.23 3.98
CA ILE A 27 -1.91 -5.33 3.00
C ILE A 27 -1.39 -6.66 3.58
N PRO A 28 -0.18 -6.75 4.17
CA PRO A 28 0.30 -8.01 4.73
C PRO A 28 -0.63 -8.57 5.81
N THR A 29 -1.11 -7.71 6.68
CA THR A 29 -2.00 -8.10 7.79
C THR A 29 -3.35 -8.60 7.28
N LEU A 30 -3.92 -7.96 6.25
CA LEU A 30 -5.18 -8.39 5.64
C LEU A 30 -5.01 -9.72 4.90
N LEU A 31 -3.87 -9.97 4.27
CA LEU A 31 -3.57 -11.26 3.64
C LEU A 31 -3.55 -12.39 4.66
N GLU A 32 -2.85 -12.21 5.78
CA GLU A 32 -2.83 -13.20 6.87
C GLU A 32 -4.22 -13.46 7.46
N GLU A 33 -5.02 -12.41 7.59
CA GLU A 33 -6.38 -12.51 8.11
C GLU A 33 -7.30 -13.22 7.12
N THR A 34 -7.15 -12.93 5.83
CA THR A 34 -7.86 -13.63 4.75
C THR A 34 -7.57 -15.11 4.76
N ASP A 35 -6.30 -15.51 4.90
CA ASP A 35 -5.90 -16.92 4.99
C ASP A 35 -6.53 -17.63 6.20
N LYS A 36 -6.58 -16.96 7.35
CA LYS A 36 -7.21 -17.49 8.57
C LYS A 36 -8.71 -17.69 8.38
N ILE A 37 -9.39 -16.69 7.82
CA ILE A 37 -10.83 -16.76 7.56
C ILE A 37 -11.12 -17.85 6.52
N GLN A 38 -10.34 -17.93 5.45
CA GLN A 38 -10.49 -18.94 4.42
C GLN A 38 -10.35 -20.36 4.99
N LYS A 39 -9.34 -20.63 5.79
CA LYS A 39 -9.15 -21.91 6.47
C LYS A 39 -10.31 -22.25 7.39
N ALA A 40 -10.79 -21.27 8.14
CA ALA A 40 -11.95 -21.44 9.01
C ALA A 40 -13.24 -21.74 8.23
N GLN A 41 -13.44 -21.13 7.07
CA GLN A 41 -14.61 -21.41 6.21
C GLN A 41 -14.50 -22.76 5.53
N MET A 42 -13.31 -23.16 5.07
CA MET A 42 -13.08 -24.51 4.55
C MET A 42 -13.37 -25.59 5.60
N ALA A 43 -12.98 -25.36 6.86
CA ALA A 43 -13.31 -26.27 7.96
C ALA A 43 -14.83 -26.36 8.24
N ARG A 44 -15.61 -25.36 7.82
CA ARG A 44 -17.09 -25.36 7.86
C ARG A 44 -17.74 -25.97 6.61
N GLY A 45 -16.93 -26.48 5.68
CA GLY A 45 -17.41 -27.10 4.44
C GLY A 45 -17.60 -26.13 3.28
N ALA A 46 -17.04 -24.92 3.35
CA ALA A 46 -17.04 -24.01 2.20
C ALA A 46 -16.09 -24.52 1.12
N ASP A 47 -16.58 -24.65 -0.10
CA ASP A 47 -15.83 -25.03 -1.27
C ASP A 47 -15.66 -23.81 -2.18
N PHE A 48 -14.41 -23.39 -2.35
CA PHE A 48 -14.06 -22.21 -3.16
C PHE A 48 -13.61 -22.57 -4.58
N GLU A 49 -13.40 -23.85 -4.87
CA GLU A 49 -12.79 -24.30 -6.11
C GLU A 49 -13.79 -24.95 -7.07
N SER A 50 -14.87 -25.59 -6.57
CA SER A 50 -15.86 -26.28 -7.39
C SER A 50 -17.05 -25.39 -7.74
N GLY A 51 -17.66 -25.65 -8.89
CA GLY A 51 -18.90 -25.02 -9.34
C GLY A 51 -18.74 -23.93 -10.39
N ASN A 52 -19.87 -23.37 -10.80
CA ASN A 52 -20.00 -22.28 -11.76
C ASN A 52 -19.48 -20.96 -11.18
N LEU A 53 -19.14 -19.98 -12.04
CA LEU A 53 -18.68 -18.65 -11.63
C LEU A 53 -19.61 -17.97 -10.60
N ILE A 54 -20.91 -18.17 -10.72
CA ILE A 54 -21.91 -17.62 -9.79
C ILE A 54 -21.86 -18.33 -8.42
N GLU A 55 -21.65 -19.63 -8.42
CA GLU A 55 -21.53 -20.42 -7.18
C GLU A 55 -20.25 -20.10 -6.45
N ARG A 56 -19.13 -19.91 -7.18
CA ARG A 56 -17.87 -19.41 -6.63
C ARG A 56 -18.00 -18.01 -6.01
N ALA A 57 -18.70 -17.10 -6.69
CA ALA A 57 -18.95 -15.77 -6.15
C ALA A 57 -19.79 -15.83 -4.85
N LYS A 58 -20.81 -16.70 -4.78
CA LYS A 58 -21.58 -16.93 -3.55
C LYS A 58 -20.73 -17.53 -2.43
N ALA A 59 -19.85 -18.45 -2.75
CA ALA A 59 -18.94 -19.06 -1.78
C ALA A 59 -17.94 -18.05 -1.18
N MET A 60 -17.65 -16.96 -1.89
CA MET A 60 -16.76 -15.89 -1.38
C MET A 60 -17.46 -14.93 -0.39
N ILE A 61 -18.79 -14.85 -0.36
CA ILE A 61 -19.52 -13.95 0.54
C ILE A 61 -19.17 -14.21 2.02
N PRO A 62 -19.16 -15.46 2.53
CA PRO A 62 -18.79 -15.74 3.90
C PRO A 62 -17.35 -15.39 4.28
N LEU A 63 -16.50 -15.17 3.28
CA LEU A 63 -15.11 -14.70 3.46
C LEU A 63 -15.06 -13.17 3.47
N LEU A 64 -15.82 -12.52 2.57
CA LEU A 64 -15.80 -11.07 2.43
C LEU A 64 -16.42 -10.36 3.64
N VAL A 65 -17.52 -10.86 4.20
CA VAL A 65 -18.22 -10.21 5.31
C VAL A 65 -17.34 -10.09 6.56
N PRO A 66 -16.70 -11.15 7.07
CA PRO A 66 -15.79 -11.03 8.21
C PRO A 66 -14.59 -10.13 7.93
N LEU A 67 -14.03 -10.20 6.71
CA LEU A 67 -12.91 -9.37 6.30
C LEU A 67 -13.27 -7.88 6.31
N PHE A 68 -14.47 -7.56 5.82
CA PHE A 68 -15.00 -6.19 5.82
C PHE A 68 -15.18 -5.66 7.23
N VAL A 69 -15.81 -6.43 8.11
CA VAL A 69 -16.00 -6.07 9.53
C VAL A 69 -14.67 -5.84 10.24
N SER A 70 -13.69 -6.71 10.00
CA SER A 70 -12.34 -6.56 10.55
C SER A 70 -11.64 -5.30 10.04
N SER A 71 -11.75 -5.02 8.74
CA SER A 71 -11.18 -3.81 8.13
C SER A 71 -11.76 -2.53 8.73
N PHE A 72 -13.08 -2.47 8.95
CA PHE A 72 -13.72 -1.33 9.62
C PHE A 72 -13.29 -1.16 11.06
N ARG A 73 -13.16 -2.26 11.80
CA ARG A 73 -12.66 -2.21 13.19
C ARG A 73 -11.26 -1.62 13.23
N ARG A 74 -10.35 -2.07 12.37
CA ARG A 74 -9.00 -1.54 12.25
C ARG A 74 -8.96 -0.07 11.86
N ALA A 75 -9.84 0.33 10.92
CA ALA A 75 -9.95 1.73 10.52
C ALA A 75 -10.37 2.63 11.70
N ASN A 76 -11.34 2.19 12.51
CA ASN A 76 -11.76 2.91 13.70
C ASN A 76 -10.66 2.97 14.77
N GLU A 77 -9.97 1.86 15.04
CA GLU A 77 -8.85 1.82 15.98
C GLU A 77 -7.71 2.77 15.54
N LEU A 78 -7.39 2.78 14.24
CA LEU A 78 -6.41 3.69 13.68
C LEU A 78 -6.85 5.15 13.80
N ALA A 79 -8.12 5.46 13.50
CA ALA A 79 -8.67 6.81 13.62
C ALA A 79 -8.57 7.31 15.06
N MET A 80 -8.99 6.52 16.05
CA MET A 80 -8.85 6.86 17.46
C MET A 80 -7.39 7.06 17.89
N ALA A 81 -6.48 6.20 17.39
CA ALA A 81 -5.06 6.36 17.67
C ALA A 81 -4.46 7.63 17.06
N MET A 82 -4.94 8.04 15.89
CA MET A 82 -4.53 9.30 15.25
C MET A 82 -5.07 10.51 16.00
N GLU A 83 -6.33 10.48 16.43
CA GLU A 83 -6.93 11.53 17.26
C GLU A 83 -6.20 11.67 18.60
N ALA A 84 -5.88 10.57 19.27
CA ALA A 84 -5.11 10.58 20.51
C ALA A 84 -3.70 11.19 20.35
N ARG A 85 -3.14 11.15 19.14
CA ARG A 85 -1.87 11.79 18.78
C ARG A 85 -2.04 13.22 18.26
N CYS A 86 -3.23 13.81 18.41
CA CYS A 86 -3.55 15.15 17.93
C CYS A 86 -3.31 15.35 16.44
N TYR A 87 -3.60 14.34 15.62
CA TYR A 87 -3.51 14.47 14.17
C TYR A 87 -4.56 15.45 13.65
N ARG A 88 -4.12 16.53 12.98
CA ARG A 88 -4.97 17.61 12.43
C ARG A 88 -4.81 17.79 10.92
N GLY A 89 -4.44 16.75 10.18
CA GLY A 89 -4.16 16.86 8.75
C GLY A 89 -2.71 17.20 8.43
N GLY A 90 -2.46 17.58 7.17
CA GLY A 90 -1.11 17.87 6.65
C GLY A 90 -0.59 19.27 6.87
N ASP A 91 -1.49 20.22 7.15
CA ASP A 91 -1.15 21.64 7.25
C ASP A 91 -0.41 21.96 8.57
N HIS A 92 0.64 22.77 8.48
CA HIS A 92 1.48 23.21 9.61
C HIS A 92 2.22 22.08 10.36
N ARG A 93 2.47 20.95 9.71
CA ARG A 93 3.20 19.84 10.33
C ARG A 93 4.71 20.05 10.25
N THR A 94 5.36 20.17 11.42
CA THR A 94 6.82 20.19 11.51
C THR A 94 7.38 18.77 11.40
N ARG A 95 8.47 18.59 10.65
CA ARG A 95 9.18 17.32 10.55
C ARG A 95 10.40 17.36 11.46
N LEU A 96 10.53 16.36 12.31
CA LEU A 96 11.70 16.22 13.19
C LEU A 96 12.99 15.99 12.39
N ARG A 97 12.87 15.33 11.24
CA ARG A 97 13.98 15.04 10.34
C ARG A 97 13.55 15.26 8.90
N GLU A 98 14.04 16.34 8.31
CA GLU A 98 13.86 16.60 6.89
C GLU A 98 14.88 15.80 6.09
N LEU A 99 14.41 15.03 5.11
CA LEU A 99 15.26 14.38 4.13
C LEU A 99 15.78 15.47 3.17
N LYS A 100 17.06 15.72 3.20
CA LYS A 100 17.73 16.64 2.27
C LYS A 100 18.61 15.81 1.34
N TYR A 101 18.50 16.07 0.05
CA TYR A 101 19.40 15.47 -0.93
C TYR A 101 20.83 15.87 -0.63
N THR A 102 21.70 14.89 -0.48
CA THR A 102 23.11 15.06 -0.20
C THR A 102 23.90 14.77 -1.47
N LYS A 103 25.12 15.32 -1.58
CA LYS A 103 26.02 14.99 -2.70
C LYS A 103 26.28 13.49 -2.84
N LEU A 104 26.19 12.74 -1.75
CA LEU A 104 26.30 11.28 -1.73
C LEU A 104 25.14 10.61 -2.49
N ASP A 105 23.93 11.16 -2.42
CA ASP A 105 22.77 10.63 -3.17
C ASP A 105 22.96 10.80 -4.67
N LEU A 106 23.59 11.93 -5.07
CA LEU A 106 23.94 12.17 -6.47
C LEU A 106 24.99 11.17 -6.96
N TYR A 107 26.03 10.90 -6.16
CA TYR A 107 27.04 9.89 -6.50
C TYR A 107 26.44 8.48 -6.55
N GLY A 108 25.54 8.14 -5.63
CA GLY A 108 24.80 6.89 -5.65
C GLY A 108 23.94 6.72 -6.90
N ALA A 109 23.23 7.78 -7.29
CA ALA A 109 22.41 7.79 -8.51
C ALA A 109 23.26 7.63 -9.77
N LEU A 110 24.43 8.33 -9.85
CA LEU A 110 25.36 8.21 -10.96
C LEU A 110 25.98 6.81 -11.05
N ALA A 111 26.36 6.22 -9.93
CA ALA A 111 26.88 4.86 -9.88
C ALA A 111 25.85 3.82 -10.35
N MET A 112 24.59 3.98 -9.92
CA MET A 112 23.48 3.13 -10.35
C MET A 112 23.23 3.28 -11.85
N ALA A 113 23.21 4.50 -12.37
CA ALA A 113 23.03 4.76 -13.80
C ALA A 113 24.17 4.15 -14.64
N ALA A 114 25.42 4.30 -14.21
CA ALA A 114 26.57 3.69 -14.87
C ALA A 114 26.48 2.17 -14.87
N PHE A 115 26.10 1.55 -13.77
CA PHE A 115 25.92 0.11 -13.67
C PHE A 115 24.82 -0.39 -14.61
N LEU A 116 23.68 0.29 -14.71
CA LEU A 116 22.61 -0.05 -15.65
C LEU A 116 23.07 0.07 -17.10
N ILE A 117 23.85 1.10 -17.44
CA ILE A 117 24.39 1.29 -18.79
C ILE A 117 25.33 0.13 -19.17
N ILE A 118 26.19 -0.31 -18.25
CA ILE A 118 27.10 -1.43 -18.48
C ILE A 118 26.31 -2.71 -18.74
N ILE A 119 25.30 -3.02 -17.93
CA ILE A 119 24.47 -4.22 -18.12
C ILE A 119 23.76 -4.20 -19.48
N VAL A 120 23.20 -3.06 -19.86
CA VAL A 120 22.51 -2.92 -21.15
C VAL A 120 23.50 -3.04 -22.31
N ALA A 121 24.69 -2.49 -22.18
CA ALA A 121 25.75 -2.60 -23.19
C ALA A 121 26.23 -4.03 -23.37
N GLU A 122 26.46 -4.77 -22.28
CA GLU A 122 26.83 -6.19 -22.34
C GLU A 122 25.71 -7.04 -22.97
N GLY A 123 24.44 -6.79 -22.60
CA GLY A 123 23.32 -7.51 -23.16
C GLY A 123 23.13 -7.26 -24.67
N ARG A 124 23.59 -6.11 -25.19
CA ARG A 124 23.56 -5.81 -26.64
C ARG A 124 24.77 -6.36 -27.42
N LEU A 125 25.88 -6.61 -26.75
CA LEU A 125 27.10 -7.15 -27.37
C LEU A 125 27.08 -8.68 -27.44
N LEU A 126 26.31 -9.35 -26.58
CA LEU A 126 26.22 -10.81 -26.49
C LEU A 126 24.96 -11.39 -27.17
N GLY A 127 24.03 -10.57 -27.64
CA GLY A 127 22.83 -10.99 -28.38
C GLY A 127 22.88 -10.53 -29.81
#